data_e34723fa2767bc1f2d9d110f52fb2358
#
_entry.id   e34723fa2767bc1f2d9d110f52fb2358
#
_cell.length_a   1.000
_cell.length_b   1.000
_cell.length_c   1.000
_cell.angle_alpha   90.00
_cell.angle_beta   90.00
_cell.angle_gamma   90.00
#
_symmetry.space_group_name_H-M   'P 1'
#
loop_
_entity.id
_entity.type
_entity.pdbx_description
1 polymer ?
#
loop_
_entity_poly.entity_id
_entity_poly.type
_entity_poly.pdbx_seq_one_letter_code
_entity_poly.pdbx_strand_id
1 'polypeptide(L)'
;MCDEHARSGPEVTFRLIWQYDAGWGHPICNRSVFDLEGRFIAIPDLIDPDRGVVGEFAGAHHRDIDRHESDIAREADLRDVGLEYVEVVGRDLRHVSRVVDRMREAERRAKASALPRTWVLGPPPSPTLDELLDRRDVE
;
A
#
# COMPACT_ATOMS: atom_id res chain seq x y z
N MET A 1 -9.32 8.23 3.24
CA MET A 1 -9.39 7.57 4.53
C MET A 1 -9.55 6.07 4.33
N CYS A 2 -8.77 5.29 5.06
CA CYS A 2 -8.89 3.84 4.96
C CYS A 2 -10.18 3.37 5.59
N ASP A 3 -10.79 2.37 4.96
CA ASP A 3 -12.03 1.80 5.43
C ASP A 3 -11.80 1.09 6.78
N GLU A 4 -12.59 1.45 7.78
CA GLU A 4 -12.54 0.82 9.09
C GLU A 4 -13.00 -0.64 9.03
N HIS A 5 -13.64 -1.03 7.96
CA HIS A 5 -14.01 -2.41 7.71
C HIS A 5 -12.87 -3.22 7.08
N ALA A 6 -11.68 -2.64 6.95
CA ALA A 6 -10.48 -3.40 6.64
C ALA A 6 -10.31 -4.47 7.70
N ARG A 7 -10.48 -5.61 7.28
CA ARG A 7 -10.99 -6.71 8.04
C ARG A 7 -10.03 -7.52 8.84
N SER A 8 -8.73 -7.33 8.74
CA SER A 8 -7.81 -8.12 9.55
C SER A 8 -7.10 -7.23 10.54
N GLY A 9 -6.93 -7.74 11.76
CA GLY A 9 -6.15 -7.06 12.77
C GLY A 9 -4.75 -6.70 12.30
N PRO A 10 -4.04 -7.61 11.60
CA PRO A 10 -2.70 -7.28 11.09
C PRO A 10 -2.67 -6.12 10.11
N GLU A 11 -3.65 -6.01 9.21
CA GLU A 11 -3.70 -4.89 8.27
C GLU A 11 -3.94 -3.57 9.00
N VAL A 12 -4.81 -3.58 9.97
CA VAL A 12 -5.06 -2.40 10.81
C VAL A 12 -3.80 -2.05 11.60
N THR A 13 -3.12 -3.04 12.15
CA THR A 13 -1.89 -2.83 12.91
C THR A 13 -0.83 -2.17 12.04
N PHE A 14 -0.63 -2.64 10.82
CA PHE A 14 0.34 -2.05 9.90
C PHE A 14 -0.02 -0.59 9.60
N ARG A 15 -1.29 -0.31 9.36
CA ARG A 15 -1.75 1.07 9.12
C ARG A 15 -1.46 1.97 10.32
N LEU A 16 -1.65 1.46 11.54
CA LEU A 16 -1.38 2.23 12.74
C LEU A 16 0.12 2.48 12.95
N ILE A 17 0.96 1.49 12.62
CA ILE A 17 2.42 1.68 12.64
C ILE A 17 2.82 2.76 11.65
N TRP A 18 2.26 2.72 10.45
CA TRP A 18 2.50 3.71 9.41
C TRP A 18 2.13 5.11 9.87
N GLN A 19 0.96 5.22 10.48
CA GLN A 19 0.39 6.50 10.86
C GLN A 19 1.06 7.09 12.09
N TYR A 20 1.29 6.28 13.11
CA TYR A 20 1.74 6.76 14.42
C TYR A 20 3.21 6.46 14.72
N ASP A 21 3.66 5.24 14.54
CA ASP A 21 5.04 4.88 14.88
C ASP A 21 6.04 5.47 13.89
N ALA A 22 5.74 5.42 12.61
CA ALA A 22 6.55 6.08 11.61
C ALA A 22 6.24 7.58 11.51
N GLY A 23 5.08 7.99 11.97
CA GLY A 23 4.66 9.38 11.94
C GLY A 23 4.35 9.90 10.54
N TRP A 24 3.95 9.01 9.63
CA TRP A 24 3.67 9.38 8.24
C TRP A 24 2.24 9.88 8.00
N GLY A 25 1.38 9.85 9.03
CA GLY A 25 0.00 10.29 8.90
C GLY A 25 -0.87 9.26 8.19
N HIS A 26 -2.03 9.71 7.77
CA HIS A 26 -3.01 8.82 7.14
C HIS A 26 -2.56 8.39 5.74
N PRO A 27 -2.37 7.09 5.50
CA PRO A 27 -2.08 6.63 4.14
C PRO A 27 -3.33 6.67 3.27
N ILE A 28 -3.12 6.64 1.97
CA ILE A 28 -4.20 6.34 1.03
C ILE A 28 -4.27 4.82 0.91
N CYS A 29 -5.45 4.27 0.99
CA CYS A 29 -5.64 2.82 1.03
C CYS A 29 -6.35 2.31 -0.20
N ASN A 30 -5.86 1.18 -0.72
CA ASN A 30 -6.54 0.42 -1.77
C ASN A 30 -6.87 1.25 -3.02
N ARG A 31 -5.93 2.09 -3.44
CA ARG A 31 -6.08 2.90 -4.65
C ARG A 31 -5.28 2.31 -5.79
N SER A 32 -5.87 2.27 -6.95
CA SER A 32 -5.18 1.80 -8.14
C SER A 32 -4.06 2.75 -8.53
N VAL A 33 -2.92 2.19 -8.92
CA VAL A 33 -1.78 2.93 -9.44
C VAL A 33 -1.66 2.62 -10.92
N PHE A 34 -1.54 3.67 -11.73
CA PHE A 34 -1.38 3.57 -13.18
C PHE A 34 -0.10 4.29 -13.59
N ASP A 35 0.47 3.90 -14.72
CA ASP A 35 1.54 4.71 -15.33
C ASP A 35 0.93 5.91 -16.08
N LEU A 36 1.77 6.76 -16.64
CA LEU A 36 1.30 7.96 -17.34
C LEU A 36 0.57 7.64 -18.65
N GLU A 37 0.72 6.42 -19.14
CA GLU A 37 0.03 5.96 -20.35
C GLU A 37 -1.31 5.32 -20.03
N GLY A 38 -1.69 5.27 -18.75
CA GLY A 38 -2.94 4.67 -18.32
C GLY A 38 -2.89 3.17 -18.09
N ARG A 39 -1.69 2.56 -18.11
CA ARG A 39 -1.55 1.13 -17.86
C ARG A 39 -1.64 0.87 -16.35
N PHE A 40 -2.43 -0.10 -15.97
CA PHE A 40 -2.59 -0.52 -14.58
C PHE A 40 -1.30 -1.15 -14.05
N ILE A 41 -0.87 -0.72 -12.86
CA ILE A 41 0.32 -1.26 -12.21
C ILE A 41 -0.08 -2.18 -11.04
N ALA A 42 -0.81 -1.65 -10.06
CA ALA A 42 -1.15 -2.40 -8.86
C ALA A 42 -2.19 -1.65 -8.02
N ILE A 43 -2.74 -2.34 -7.02
CA ILE A 43 -3.56 -1.73 -5.97
C ILE A 43 -2.87 -2.03 -4.64
N PRO A 44 -1.95 -1.16 -4.19
CA PRO A 44 -1.29 -1.39 -2.90
C PRO A 44 -2.26 -1.20 -1.75
N ASP A 45 -1.97 -1.88 -0.63
CA ASP A 45 -2.77 -1.72 0.58
C ASP A 45 -2.67 -0.29 1.11
N LEU A 46 -1.46 0.26 1.12
CA LEU A 46 -1.19 1.61 1.60
C LEU A 46 -0.27 2.33 0.62
N ILE A 47 -0.47 3.63 0.46
CA ILE A 47 0.46 4.45 -0.31
C ILE A 47 0.61 5.83 0.34
N ASP A 48 1.84 6.32 0.38
CA ASP A 48 2.15 7.71 0.72
C ASP A 48 2.67 8.39 -0.56
N PRO A 49 1.82 9.18 -1.23
CA PRO A 49 2.24 9.80 -2.49
C PRO A 49 3.37 10.79 -2.34
N ASP A 50 3.43 11.48 -1.22
CA ASP A 50 4.46 12.50 -1.00
C ASP A 50 5.83 11.87 -0.80
N ARG A 51 5.88 10.73 -0.11
CA ARG A 51 7.13 10.01 0.12
C ARG A 51 7.48 9.06 -1.01
N GLY A 52 6.48 8.69 -1.83
CA GLY A 52 6.71 7.74 -2.92
C GLY A 52 6.92 6.33 -2.43
N VAL A 53 6.19 5.91 -1.40
CA VAL A 53 6.33 4.59 -0.79
C VAL A 53 4.97 3.92 -0.73
N VAL A 54 4.93 2.65 -1.13
CA VAL A 54 3.74 1.81 -0.99
C VAL A 54 4.00 0.74 0.08
N GLY A 55 2.95 0.35 0.78
CA GLY A 55 3.00 -0.71 1.77
C GLY A 55 2.04 -1.82 1.42
N GLU A 56 2.50 -3.04 1.63
CA GLU A 56 1.72 -4.25 1.38
C GLU A 56 1.80 -5.18 2.58
N PHE A 57 0.66 -5.70 2.99
CA PHE A 57 0.62 -6.75 3.99
C PHE A 57 0.45 -8.09 3.29
N ALA A 58 1.42 -8.98 3.47
CA ALA A 58 1.37 -10.31 2.89
C ALA A 58 0.74 -11.28 3.88
N GLY A 59 -0.44 -11.76 3.56
CA GLY A 59 -1.14 -12.73 4.38
C GLY A 59 -0.56 -14.13 4.24
N ALA A 60 -1.00 -15.03 5.13
CA ALA A 60 -0.46 -16.39 5.21
C ALA A 60 -0.73 -17.24 3.97
N HIS A 61 -1.67 -16.84 3.12
CA HIS A 61 -1.99 -17.59 1.91
C HIS A 61 -1.15 -17.19 0.70
N HIS A 62 -0.18 -16.31 0.86
CA HIS A 62 0.73 -15.92 -0.21
C HIS A 62 1.94 -16.85 -0.28
N ARG A 63 1.70 -18.16 -0.24
CA ARG A 63 2.78 -19.14 -0.31
C ARG A 63 2.80 -19.89 -1.63
N ASP A 64 1.86 -19.58 -2.50
CA ASP A 64 1.79 -20.15 -3.82
C ASP A 64 2.94 -19.56 -4.66
N ILE A 65 3.63 -20.42 -5.39
CA ILE A 65 4.76 -20.02 -6.24
C ILE A 65 4.30 -19.01 -7.29
N ASP A 66 3.14 -19.22 -7.90
CA ASP A 66 2.60 -18.31 -8.91
C ASP A 66 2.35 -16.92 -8.33
N ARG A 67 1.84 -16.84 -7.09
CA ARG A 67 1.64 -15.58 -6.41
C ARG A 67 2.95 -14.88 -6.09
N HIS A 68 3.95 -15.66 -5.68
CA HIS A 68 5.27 -15.10 -5.38
C HIS A 68 5.89 -14.46 -6.63
N GLU A 69 5.79 -15.10 -7.78
CA GLU A 69 6.26 -14.54 -9.03
C GLU A 69 5.50 -13.27 -9.40
N SER A 70 4.17 -13.26 -9.24
CA SER A 70 3.33 -12.08 -9.45
C SER A 70 3.72 -10.93 -8.54
N ASP A 71 4.03 -11.23 -7.27
CA ASP A 71 4.41 -10.20 -6.30
C ASP A 71 5.75 -9.57 -6.65
N ILE A 72 6.71 -10.38 -7.12
CA ILE A 72 8.01 -9.88 -7.58
C ILE A 72 7.85 -8.96 -8.79
N ALA A 73 7.03 -9.38 -9.76
CA ALA A 73 6.77 -8.58 -10.95
C ALA A 73 6.09 -7.26 -10.58
N ARG A 74 5.15 -7.30 -9.67
CA ARG A 74 4.44 -6.11 -9.21
C ARG A 74 5.38 -5.14 -8.49
N GLU A 75 6.27 -5.65 -7.65
CA GLU A 75 7.26 -4.83 -6.98
C GLU A 75 8.17 -4.13 -7.98
N ALA A 76 8.64 -4.86 -8.99
CA ALA A 76 9.48 -4.28 -10.04
C ALA A 76 8.73 -3.21 -10.82
N ASP A 77 7.47 -3.46 -11.16
CA ASP A 77 6.63 -2.49 -11.88
C ASP A 77 6.43 -1.22 -11.08
N LEU A 78 6.23 -1.33 -9.75
CA LEU A 78 6.09 -0.17 -8.88
C LEU A 78 7.39 0.64 -8.84
N ARG A 79 8.54 -0.03 -8.74
CA ARG A 79 9.83 0.67 -8.73
C ARG A 79 10.11 1.35 -10.05
N ASP A 80 9.71 0.75 -11.16
CA ASP A 80 9.90 1.33 -12.48
C ASP A 80 9.20 2.67 -12.65
N VAL A 81 8.10 2.90 -11.94
CA VAL A 81 7.39 4.18 -11.99
C VAL A 81 7.80 5.14 -10.87
N GLY A 82 8.80 4.78 -10.09
CA GLY A 82 9.36 5.66 -9.07
C GLY A 82 8.81 5.46 -7.67
N LEU A 83 8.15 4.34 -7.41
CA LEU A 83 7.64 4.01 -6.07
C LEU A 83 8.53 2.97 -5.41
N GLU A 84 8.77 3.15 -4.11
CA GLU A 84 9.44 2.14 -3.30
C GLU A 84 8.42 1.29 -2.58
N TYR A 85 8.83 0.11 -2.16
CA TYR A 85 7.91 -0.94 -1.71
C TYR A 85 8.33 -1.46 -0.33
N VAL A 86 7.36 -1.54 0.57
CA VAL A 86 7.57 -2.14 1.90
C VAL A 86 6.54 -3.24 2.06
N GLU A 87 7.02 -4.47 2.24
CA GLU A 87 6.16 -5.60 2.51
C GLU A 87 6.35 -6.07 3.94
N VAL A 88 5.26 -6.31 4.65
CA VAL A 88 5.29 -6.88 5.99
C VAL A 88 4.42 -8.12 6.05
N VAL A 89 4.83 -9.06 6.88
CA VAL A 89 4.05 -10.26 7.21
C VAL A 89 3.63 -10.16 8.68
N GLY A 90 2.69 -11.03 9.08
CA GLY A 90 2.13 -10.96 10.42
C GLY A 90 3.17 -10.93 11.54
N ARG A 91 4.22 -11.77 11.44
CA ARG A 91 5.27 -11.81 12.46
C ARG A 91 6.06 -10.52 12.57
N ASP A 92 6.17 -9.74 11.50
CA ASP A 92 6.89 -8.47 11.51
C ASP A 92 6.23 -7.46 12.44
N LEU A 93 4.90 -7.57 12.60
CA LEU A 93 4.13 -6.62 13.39
C LEU A 93 4.45 -6.69 14.89
N ARG A 94 5.12 -7.75 15.33
CA ARG A 94 5.63 -7.88 16.70
C ARG A 94 6.93 -7.10 16.91
N HIS A 95 7.53 -6.61 15.83
CA HIS A 95 8.81 -5.90 15.84
C HIS A 95 8.61 -4.55 15.16
N VAL A 96 7.84 -3.68 15.81
CA VAL A 96 7.44 -2.38 15.26
C VAL A 96 8.64 -1.56 14.79
N SER A 97 9.72 -1.53 15.57
CA SER A 97 10.90 -0.75 15.20
C SER A 97 11.52 -1.24 13.87
N ARG A 98 11.47 -2.53 13.61
CA ARG A 98 11.98 -3.08 12.35
C ARG A 98 11.10 -2.66 11.17
N VAL A 99 9.80 -2.64 11.36
CA VAL A 99 8.87 -2.18 10.33
C VAL A 99 9.14 -0.70 10.02
N VAL A 100 9.27 0.11 11.05
CA VAL A 100 9.57 1.55 10.89
C VAL A 100 10.91 1.72 10.18
N ASP A 101 11.93 0.95 10.54
CA ASP A 101 13.23 1.02 9.89
C ASP A 101 13.15 0.70 8.39
N ARG A 102 12.37 -0.32 8.02
CA ARG A 102 12.13 -0.65 6.60
C ARG A 102 11.43 0.50 5.88
N MET A 103 10.47 1.12 6.52
CA MET A 103 9.74 2.24 5.95
C MET A 103 10.66 3.43 5.72
N ARG A 104 11.51 3.75 6.70
CA ARG A 104 12.47 4.85 6.58
C ARG A 104 13.52 4.58 5.52
N GLU A 105 13.95 3.33 5.39
CA GLU A 105 14.87 2.92 4.34
C GLU A 105 14.23 3.09 2.96
N ALA A 106 12.96 2.68 2.82
CA ALA A 106 12.23 2.85 1.57
C ALA A 106 12.09 4.33 1.22
N GLU A 107 11.80 5.17 2.20
CA GLU A 107 11.73 6.61 2.01
C GLU A 107 13.07 7.17 1.53
N ARG A 108 14.17 6.73 2.13
CA ARG A 108 15.50 7.14 1.71
C ARG A 108 15.78 6.75 0.26
N ARG A 109 15.44 5.52 -0.12
CA ARG A 109 15.63 5.07 -1.50
C ARG A 109 14.78 5.88 -2.46
N ALA A 110 13.55 6.21 -2.09
CA ALA A 110 12.67 7.01 -2.92
C ALA A 110 13.23 8.41 -3.15
N LYS A 111 13.77 9.03 -2.11
CA LYS A 111 14.39 10.36 -2.22
C LYS A 111 15.69 10.35 -3.02
N ALA A 112 16.45 9.27 -2.93
CA ALA A 112 17.72 9.13 -3.64
C ALA A 112 17.54 8.69 -5.09
N SER A 113 16.35 8.25 -5.47
CA SER A 113 16.09 7.74 -6.82
C SER A 113 16.17 8.87 -7.84
N ALA A 114 16.90 8.61 -8.93
CA ALA A 114 16.96 9.52 -10.06
C ALA A 114 15.78 9.34 -11.00
N LEU A 115 14.95 8.32 -10.77
CA LEU A 115 13.81 8.06 -11.64
C LEU A 115 12.71 9.09 -11.38
N PRO A 116 12.15 9.70 -12.43
CA PRO A 116 11.03 10.61 -12.26
C PRO A 116 9.79 9.85 -11.82
N ARG A 117 8.89 10.53 -11.17
CA ARG A 117 7.58 9.96 -10.82
C ARG A 117 6.76 9.86 -12.09
N THR A 118 6.47 8.63 -12.50
CA THR A 118 5.69 8.37 -13.71
C THR A 118 4.46 7.54 -13.38
N TRP A 119 3.83 7.85 -12.25
CA TRP A 119 2.64 7.16 -11.80
C TRP A 119 1.55 8.14 -11.42
N VAL A 120 0.29 7.69 -11.53
CA VAL A 120 -0.87 8.44 -11.09
C VAL A 120 -1.81 7.51 -10.34
N LEU A 121 -2.56 8.08 -9.41
CA LEU A 121 -3.59 7.32 -8.71
C LEU A 121 -4.88 7.36 -9.51
N GLY A 122 -5.56 6.21 -9.58
CA GLY A 122 -6.89 6.14 -10.14
C GLY A 122 -7.93 6.72 -9.18
N PRO A 123 -9.20 6.73 -9.61
CA PRO A 123 -10.27 7.18 -8.73
C PRO A 123 -10.42 6.23 -7.55
N PRO A 124 -11.05 6.69 -6.45
CA PRO A 124 -11.35 5.79 -5.34
C PRO A 124 -12.12 4.57 -5.81
N PRO A 125 -11.95 3.40 -5.16
CA PRO A 125 -12.74 2.23 -5.53
C PRO A 125 -14.22 2.54 -5.51
N SER A 126 -14.96 2.05 -6.51
CA SER A 126 -16.41 2.20 -6.52
C SER A 126 -17.00 1.44 -5.34
N PRO A 127 -17.93 2.05 -4.58
CA PRO A 127 -18.58 1.34 -3.50
C PRO A 127 -19.39 0.17 -4.03
N THR A 128 -19.47 -0.90 -3.24
CA THR A 128 -20.33 -2.03 -3.57
C THR A 128 -21.81 -1.59 -3.45
N LEU A 129 -22.69 -2.40 -4.01
CA LEU A 129 -24.12 -2.12 -3.89
C LEU A 129 -24.56 -2.00 -2.43
N ASP A 130 -24.02 -2.88 -1.57
CA ASP A 130 -24.35 -2.84 -0.13
C ASP A 130 -23.86 -1.55 0.51
N GLU A 131 -22.69 -1.08 0.15
CA GLU A 131 -22.15 0.19 0.64
C GLU A 131 -23.01 1.37 0.19
N LEU A 132 -23.52 1.33 -1.04
CA LEU A 132 -24.42 2.37 -1.55
C LEU A 132 -25.74 2.37 -0.80
N LEU A 133 -26.28 1.19 -0.49
CA LEU A 133 -27.51 1.06 0.27
C LEU A 133 -27.34 1.56 1.70
N ASP A 134 -26.21 1.24 2.33
CA ASP A 134 -25.89 1.72 3.67
C ASP A 134 -25.80 3.23 3.72
N ARG A 135 -25.22 3.84 2.70
CA ARG A 135 -25.13 5.31 2.61
C ARG A 135 -26.52 5.95 2.50
N ARG A 136 -27.44 5.31 1.80
CA ARG A 136 -28.81 5.81 1.70
C ARG A 136 -29.54 5.76 3.03
N ASP A 137 -29.26 4.72 3.81
CA ASP A 137 -29.87 4.57 5.12
C ASP A 137 -29.36 5.61 6.12
N VAL A 138 -28.15 6.11 5.92
CA VAL A 138 -27.53 7.11 6.78
C VAL A 138 -27.94 8.53 6.40
N GLU A 139 -28.33 8.71 5.18
CA GLU A 139 -28.84 9.98 4.69
C GLU A 139 -30.35 10.11 4.94
#